data_898f9e7b6012567d502668174775c158
#
_entry.id   898f9e7b6012567d502668174775c158
#
_cell.length_a   1.000
_cell.length_b   1.000
_cell.length_c   1.000
_cell.angle_alpha   90.00
_cell.angle_beta   90.00
_cell.angle_gamma   90.00
#
_symmetry.space_group_name_H-M   'P 1'
#
loop_
_entity.id
_entity.type
_entity.pdbx_description
1 polymer ?
#
loop_
_entity_poly.entity_id
_entity_poly.type
_entity_poly.pdbx_seq_one_letter_code
_entity_poly.pdbx_strand_id
1 'polypeptide(L)'
;VICAAFASSVAARDIEPKPLHYELPSWFKQTFLEIPVDVQDAHTRGKKLLIFFHLDDCPYCAYLLQENFTEGPNREKIESKFDVIAINVRGDLPVNWIDGTVYSEKQLARKLGVFATPAVLVMGPKPEVAHKIMGYKKPGVFMDLLGL
;
A
#
# COMPACT_ATOMS: atom_id res chain seq x y z
N VAL A 1 9.84 28.82 -56.85
CA VAL A 1 10.45 28.34 -55.58
C VAL A 1 9.27 27.85 -54.72
N ILE A 2 9.11 26.52 -54.58
CA ILE A 2 8.09 25.92 -53.77
C ILE A 2 8.67 25.69 -52.37
N CYS A 3 8.24 26.48 -51.36
CA CYS A 3 8.51 26.20 -49.98
C CYS A 3 7.56 25.10 -49.49
N ALA A 4 8.05 23.87 -49.35
CA ALA A 4 7.34 22.81 -48.70
C ALA A 4 7.49 22.99 -47.19
N ALA A 5 6.43 23.43 -46.53
CA ALA A 5 6.36 23.45 -45.09
C ALA A 5 6.18 22.03 -44.59
N PHE A 6 7.21 21.45 -43.99
CA PHE A 6 7.09 20.20 -43.25
C PHE A 6 6.37 20.51 -41.93
N ALA A 7 5.09 20.23 -41.91
CA ALA A 7 4.36 20.18 -40.65
C ALA A 7 4.77 18.91 -39.90
N SER A 8 5.67 19.05 -38.94
CA SER A 8 5.95 18.00 -37.98
C SER A 8 4.73 17.79 -37.11
N SER A 9 3.92 16.80 -37.41
CA SER A 9 2.88 16.35 -36.51
C SER A 9 3.57 15.69 -35.30
N VAL A 10 3.60 16.40 -34.19
CA VAL A 10 3.89 15.81 -32.91
C VAL A 10 2.75 14.87 -32.59
N ALA A 11 2.94 13.59 -32.82
CA ALA A 11 2.01 12.58 -32.37
C ALA A 11 1.82 12.75 -30.86
N ALA A 12 0.64 13.13 -30.44
CA ALA A 12 0.24 13.04 -29.03
C ALA A 12 0.47 11.58 -28.64
N ARG A 13 1.40 11.35 -27.71
CA ARG A 13 1.54 10.03 -27.10
C ARG A 13 0.21 9.76 -26.43
N ASP A 14 -0.52 8.79 -26.94
CA ASP A 14 -1.69 8.25 -26.26
C ASP A 14 -1.22 7.75 -24.92
N ILE A 15 -1.42 8.57 -23.90
CA ILE A 15 -1.29 8.13 -22.52
C ILE A 15 -2.51 7.26 -22.32
N GLU A 16 -2.34 5.95 -22.51
CA GLU A 16 -3.39 5.01 -22.12
C GLU A 16 -3.73 5.29 -20.66
N PRO A 17 -5.00 5.62 -20.36
CA PRO A 17 -5.41 5.76 -18.96
C PRO A 17 -5.16 4.42 -18.30
N LYS A 18 -4.23 4.38 -17.33
CA LYS A 18 -4.01 3.17 -16.54
C LYS A 18 -5.34 2.77 -15.90
N PRO A 19 -5.67 1.48 -15.91
CA PRO A 19 -6.93 1.04 -15.32
C PRO A 19 -7.02 1.51 -13.88
N LEU A 20 -8.11 2.19 -13.55
CA LEU A 20 -8.39 2.65 -12.19
C LEU A 20 -8.62 1.49 -11.23
N HIS A 21 -8.91 0.31 -11.76
CA HIS A 21 -9.09 -0.91 -11.00
C HIS A 21 -7.76 -1.64 -10.83
N TYR A 22 -7.47 -2.02 -9.61
CA TYR A 22 -6.36 -2.89 -9.25
C TYR A 22 -6.85 -3.96 -8.26
N GLU A 23 -6.18 -5.08 -8.26
CA GLU A 23 -6.42 -6.13 -7.30
C GLU A 23 -5.30 -6.12 -6.25
N LEU A 24 -5.66 -6.41 -5.01
CA LEU A 24 -4.67 -6.64 -3.97
C LEU A 24 -3.91 -7.93 -4.27
N PRO A 25 -2.58 -7.96 -4.06
CA PRO A 25 -1.81 -9.18 -4.28
C PRO A 25 -2.37 -10.36 -3.50
N SER A 26 -2.47 -11.52 -4.16
CA SER A 26 -3.03 -12.73 -3.56
C SER A 26 -2.24 -13.26 -2.36
N TRP A 27 -0.96 -12.89 -2.24
CA TRP A 27 -0.12 -13.29 -1.12
C TRP A 27 -0.32 -12.46 0.14
N PHE A 28 -1.08 -11.36 0.07
CA PHE A 28 -1.44 -10.62 1.27
C PHE A 28 -2.15 -11.56 2.25
N LYS A 29 -1.82 -11.39 3.52
CA LYS A 29 -2.39 -12.23 4.58
C LYS A 29 -3.90 -12.07 4.62
N GLN A 30 -4.61 -13.19 4.60
CA GLN A 30 -6.04 -13.20 4.94
C GLN A 30 -6.19 -12.94 6.44
N THR A 31 -7.01 -11.97 6.79
CA THR A 31 -7.16 -11.52 8.17
C THR A 31 -8.62 -11.25 8.51
N PHE A 32 -8.96 -11.44 9.78
CA PHE A 32 -10.22 -10.98 10.36
C PHE A 32 -10.10 -9.57 10.96
N LEU A 33 -9.01 -8.86 10.66
CA LEU A 33 -8.69 -7.52 11.17
C LEU A 33 -8.62 -7.45 12.70
N GLU A 34 -8.12 -8.51 13.30
CA GLU A 34 -7.72 -8.60 14.71
C GLU A 34 -6.26 -8.18 14.81
N ILE A 35 -5.98 -6.89 14.86
CA ILE A 35 -4.61 -6.38 14.69
C ILE A 35 -3.63 -6.91 15.74
N PRO A 36 -3.98 -7.03 17.03
CA PRO A 36 -3.07 -7.64 17.99
C PRO A 36 -2.69 -9.08 17.66
N VAL A 37 -3.64 -9.85 17.11
CA VAL A 37 -3.40 -11.24 16.67
C VAL A 37 -2.51 -11.25 15.44
N ASP A 38 -2.77 -10.39 14.45
CA ASP A 38 -1.97 -10.28 13.24
C ASP A 38 -0.52 -9.86 13.54
N VAL A 39 -0.32 -8.96 14.49
CA VAL A 39 1.03 -8.57 14.97
C VAL A 39 1.73 -9.76 15.59
N GLN A 40 1.06 -10.50 16.46
CA GLN A 40 1.63 -11.68 17.12
C GLN A 40 1.97 -12.79 16.13
N ASP A 41 1.08 -13.05 15.18
CA ASP A 41 1.31 -14.06 14.14
C ASP A 41 2.54 -13.71 13.27
N ALA A 42 2.69 -12.47 12.88
CA ALA A 42 3.86 -12.01 12.16
C ALA A 42 5.14 -12.22 12.99
N HIS A 43 5.10 -11.82 14.25
CA HIS A 43 6.25 -11.93 15.16
C HIS A 43 6.69 -13.38 15.35
N THR A 44 5.78 -14.33 15.49
CA THR A 44 6.11 -15.77 15.63
C THR A 44 6.85 -16.33 14.42
N ARG A 45 6.72 -15.70 13.27
CA ARG A 45 7.43 -16.07 12.03
C ARG A 45 8.66 -15.20 11.75
N GLY A 46 9.09 -14.40 12.72
CA GLY A 46 10.23 -13.49 12.57
C GLY A 46 9.95 -12.31 11.64
N LYS A 47 8.68 -11.98 11.43
CA LYS A 47 8.25 -10.88 10.57
C LYS A 47 7.59 -9.77 11.39
N LYS A 48 7.34 -8.64 10.73
CA LYS A 48 6.50 -7.56 11.25
C LYS A 48 5.22 -7.46 10.45
N LEU A 49 4.18 -6.92 11.05
CA LEU A 49 2.95 -6.61 10.33
C LEU A 49 3.10 -5.28 9.57
N LEU A 50 2.76 -5.29 8.29
CA LEU A 50 2.65 -4.12 7.45
C LEU A 50 1.18 -3.94 7.09
N ILE A 51 0.62 -2.77 7.37
CA ILE A 51 -0.76 -2.43 7.03
C ILE A 51 -0.73 -1.49 5.82
N PHE A 52 -1.30 -1.95 4.72
CA PHE A 52 -1.43 -1.19 3.48
C PHE A 52 -2.81 -0.53 3.44
N PHE A 53 -2.83 0.79 3.54
CA PHE A 53 -4.05 1.58 3.41
C PHE A 53 -4.27 1.96 1.97
N HIS A 54 -5.42 1.63 1.45
CA HIS A 54 -5.79 1.87 0.07
C HIS A 54 -7.22 2.41 -0.07
N LEU A 55 -7.56 2.72 -1.28
CA LEU A 55 -8.85 3.25 -1.69
C LEU A 55 -9.16 2.68 -3.07
N ASP A 56 -10.42 2.40 -3.34
CA ASP A 56 -10.85 2.05 -4.69
C ASP A 56 -10.55 3.22 -5.64
N ASP A 57 -10.23 2.89 -6.89
CA ASP A 57 -9.89 3.89 -7.91
C ASP A 57 -8.72 4.83 -7.52
N CYS A 58 -7.71 4.27 -6.89
CA CYS A 58 -6.52 4.98 -6.45
C CYS A 58 -5.33 4.66 -7.38
N PRO A 59 -4.98 5.53 -8.34
CA PRO A 59 -3.88 5.28 -9.27
C PRO A 59 -2.53 5.07 -8.58
N TYR A 60 -2.22 5.87 -7.57
CA TYR A 60 -0.96 5.74 -6.83
C TYR A 60 -0.89 4.48 -5.97
N CYS A 61 -2.03 3.96 -5.51
CA CYS A 61 -2.09 2.64 -4.88
C CYS A 61 -1.73 1.55 -5.89
N ALA A 62 -2.29 1.61 -7.09
CA ALA A 62 -1.96 0.68 -8.17
C ALA A 62 -0.47 0.71 -8.52
N TYR A 63 0.13 1.89 -8.62
CA TYR A 63 1.57 2.04 -8.88
C TYR A 63 2.41 1.41 -7.77
N LEU A 64 2.14 1.75 -6.51
CA LEU A 64 2.92 1.23 -5.39
C LEU A 64 2.84 -0.29 -5.31
N LEU A 65 1.65 -0.86 -5.52
CA LEU A 65 1.44 -2.30 -5.54
C LEU A 65 2.19 -2.97 -6.70
N GLN A 66 2.07 -2.43 -7.91
CA GLN A 66 2.71 -2.99 -9.09
C GLN A 66 4.23 -2.96 -8.99
N GLU A 67 4.79 -1.87 -8.47
CA GLU A 67 6.24 -1.67 -8.39
C GLU A 67 6.90 -2.47 -7.27
N ASN A 68 6.19 -2.76 -6.17
CA ASN A 68 6.81 -3.32 -4.96
C ASN A 68 6.14 -4.58 -4.41
N PHE A 69 4.88 -4.88 -4.75
CA PHE A 69 4.13 -5.96 -4.11
C PHE A 69 3.64 -7.05 -5.04
N THR A 70 3.67 -6.83 -6.35
CA THR A 70 3.08 -7.78 -7.31
C THR A 70 4.08 -8.86 -7.71
N GLU A 71 5.26 -8.47 -8.15
CA GLU A 71 6.32 -9.39 -8.57
C GLU A 71 7.70 -8.73 -8.47
N GLY A 72 8.74 -9.52 -8.62
CA GLY A 72 10.12 -9.06 -8.67
C GLY A 72 10.81 -8.98 -7.30
N PRO A 73 12.04 -8.46 -7.27
CA PRO A 73 12.90 -8.53 -6.08
C PRO A 73 12.37 -7.72 -4.90
N ASN A 74 11.67 -6.62 -5.14
CA ASN A 74 11.07 -5.83 -4.06
C ASN A 74 9.97 -6.63 -3.35
N ARG A 75 9.08 -7.27 -4.12
CA ARG A 75 8.06 -8.14 -3.55
C ARG A 75 8.67 -9.26 -2.70
N GLU A 76 9.68 -9.93 -3.21
CA GLU A 76 10.35 -11.02 -2.49
C GLU A 76 10.95 -10.56 -1.16
N LYS A 77 11.61 -9.41 -1.16
CA LYS A 77 12.17 -8.81 0.07
C LYS A 77 11.08 -8.43 1.07
N ILE A 78 10.02 -7.80 0.61
CA ILE A 78 8.90 -7.39 1.48
C ILE A 78 8.24 -8.63 2.08
N GLU A 79 7.88 -9.61 1.26
CA GLU A 79 7.24 -10.85 1.70
C GLU A 79 8.10 -11.62 2.72
N SER A 80 9.43 -11.57 2.57
CA SER A 80 10.35 -12.23 3.51
C SER A 80 10.41 -11.57 4.89
N LYS A 81 10.04 -10.29 5.01
CA LYS A 81 10.16 -9.49 6.25
C LYS A 81 8.83 -9.07 6.85
N PHE A 82 7.77 -9.10 6.07
CA PHE A 82 6.47 -8.59 6.50
C PHE A 82 5.34 -9.57 6.17
N ASP A 83 4.40 -9.67 7.09
CA ASP A 83 3.02 -10.02 6.76
C ASP A 83 2.31 -8.74 6.34
N VAL A 84 1.61 -8.78 5.24
CA VAL A 84 0.91 -7.61 4.71
C VAL A 84 -0.59 -7.83 4.75
N ILE A 85 -1.30 -6.90 5.37
CA ILE A 85 -2.76 -6.81 5.33
C ILE A 85 -3.18 -5.49 4.69
N ALA A 86 -4.39 -5.43 4.17
CA ALA A 86 -4.92 -4.23 3.55
C ALA A 86 -6.14 -3.69 4.31
N ILE A 87 -6.23 -2.38 4.41
CA ILE A 87 -7.38 -1.65 4.97
C ILE A 87 -7.83 -0.61 3.96
N ASN A 88 -9.13 -0.63 3.62
CA ASN A 88 -9.74 0.38 2.76
C ASN A 88 -10.11 1.60 3.60
N VAL A 89 -9.56 2.77 3.28
CA VAL A 89 -9.80 3.99 4.08
C VAL A 89 -11.26 4.50 4.03
N ARG A 90 -12.08 3.96 3.14
CA ARG A 90 -13.52 4.20 3.07
C ARG A 90 -14.36 2.98 3.48
N GLY A 91 -13.70 1.92 3.93
CA GLY A 91 -14.35 0.66 4.28
C GLY A 91 -15.12 0.73 5.59
N ASP A 92 -16.03 -0.22 5.75
CA ASP A 92 -16.89 -0.35 6.92
C ASP A 92 -16.64 -1.63 7.72
N LEU A 93 -15.66 -2.43 7.34
CA LEU A 93 -15.31 -3.64 8.09
C LEU A 93 -14.85 -3.27 9.50
N PRO A 94 -15.24 -4.05 10.52
CA PRO A 94 -14.77 -3.83 11.87
C PRO A 94 -13.29 -4.21 11.99
N VAL A 95 -12.51 -3.35 12.62
CA VAL A 95 -11.09 -3.55 12.91
C VAL A 95 -10.90 -3.50 14.42
N ASN A 96 -10.43 -4.59 15.01
CA ASN A 96 -10.02 -4.59 16.42
C ASN A 96 -8.59 -4.04 16.51
N TRP A 97 -8.49 -2.83 17.05
CA TRP A 97 -7.22 -2.11 17.13
C TRP A 97 -6.43 -2.46 18.40
N ILE A 98 -5.18 -2.05 18.43
CA ILE A 98 -4.26 -2.31 19.54
C ILE A 98 -4.65 -1.65 20.87
N ASP A 99 -5.53 -0.66 20.84
CA ASP A 99 -6.09 -0.03 22.04
C ASP A 99 -7.32 -0.76 22.63
N GLY A 100 -7.67 -1.92 22.07
CA GLY A 100 -8.83 -2.72 22.47
C GLY A 100 -10.17 -2.20 21.96
N THR A 101 -10.17 -1.14 21.18
CA THR A 101 -11.38 -0.57 20.59
C THR A 101 -11.62 -1.11 19.18
N VAL A 102 -12.87 -1.36 18.84
CA VAL A 102 -13.28 -1.73 17.49
C VAL A 102 -13.67 -0.48 16.72
N TYR A 103 -12.97 -0.22 15.65
CA TYR A 103 -13.24 0.85 14.69
C TYR A 103 -13.74 0.26 13.38
N SER A 104 -14.53 1.02 12.60
CA SER A 104 -14.62 0.72 11.18
C SER A 104 -13.29 1.07 10.50
N GLU A 105 -13.00 0.48 9.34
CA GLU A 105 -11.80 0.79 8.57
C GLU A 105 -11.62 2.31 8.37
N LYS A 106 -12.68 3.01 7.97
CA LYS A 106 -12.67 4.47 7.79
C LYS A 106 -12.44 5.26 9.07
N GLN A 107 -12.99 4.81 10.19
CA GLN A 107 -12.77 5.45 11.49
C GLN A 107 -11.33 5.26 11.96
N LEU A 108 -10.78 4.06 11.77
CA LEU A 108 -9.39 3.78 12.09
C LEU A 108 -8.44 4.64 11.27
N ALA A 109 -8.67 4.74 9.96
CA ALA A 109 -7.86 5.59 9.09
C ALA A 109 -7.85 7.04 9.57
N ARG A 110 -8.98 7.59 9.95
CA ARG A 110 -9.09 8.94 10.54
C ARG A 110 -8.33 9.06 11.85
N LYS A 111 -8.52 8.11 12.75
CA LYS A 111 -7.82 8.07 14.05
C LYS A 111 -6.31 8.08 13.88
N LEU A 112 -5.79 7.35 12.90
CA LEU A 112 -4.36 7.23 12.62
C LEU A 112 -3.81 8.38 11.78
N GLY A 113 -4.64 9.34 11.39
CA GLY A 113 -4.23 10.45 10.54
C GLY A 113 -3.86 10.04 9.13
N VAL A 114 -4.45 8.95 8.62
CA VAL A 114 -4.28 8.51 7.23
C VAL A 114 -5.20 9.34 6.35
N PHE A 115 -4.66 10.42 5.79
CA PHE A 115 -5.40 11.38 4.97
C PHE A 115 -5.07 11.28 3.47
N ALA A 116 -4.13 10.43 3.10
CA ALA A 116 -3.73 10.17 1.72
C ALA A 116 -3.51 8.68 1.50
N THR A 117 -3.78 8.20 0.30
CA THR A 117 -3.49 6.83 -0.11
C THR A 117 -2.58 6.83 -1.34
N PRO A 118 -1.69 5.85 -1.46
CA PRO A 118 -1.45 4.79 -0.49
C PRO A 118 -0.80 5.29 0.80
N ALA A 119 -1.00 4.58 1.88
CA ALA A 119 -0.24 4.77 3.11
C ALA A 119 0.14 3.40 3.68
N VAL A 120 1.25 3.35 4.38
CA VAL A 120 1.77 2.11 4.96
C VAL A 120 2.11 2.36 6.42
N LEU A 121 1.61 1.49 7.29
CA LEU A 121 2.03 1.42 8.68
C LEU A 121 2.83 0.15 8.90
N VAL A 122 3.98 0.27 9.54
CA VAL A 122 4.75 -0.86 10.05
C VAL A 122 4.50 -0.97 11.55
N MET A 123 4.04 -2.13 11.99
CA MET A 123 3.81 -2.41 13.39
C MET A 123 5.05 -3.03 14.02
N GLY A 124 5.37 -2.59 15.22
CA GLY A 124 6.45 -3.19 16.02
C GLY A 124 6.07 -4.58 16.55
N PRO A 125 7.04 -5.31 17.15
CA PRO A 125 6.81 -6.63 17.73
C PRO A 125 5.90 -6.58 18.97
N LYS A 126 5.91 -5.48 19.69
CA LYS A 126 4.82 -5.10 20.60
C LYS A 126 3.75 -4.43 19.77
N PRO A 127 2.45 -4.55 20.14
CA PRO A 127 1.38 -3.90 19.38
C PRO A 127 1.52 -2.37 19.45
N GLU A 128 2.32 -1.80 18.58
CA GLU A 128 2.58 -0.36 18.45
C GLU A 128 2.84 0.02 16.99
N VAL A 129 2.52 1.24 16.61
CA VAL A 129 2.90 1.78 15.30
C VAL A 129 4.37 2.21 15.37
N ALA A 130 5.24 1.43 14.71
CA ALA A 130 6.67 1.72 14.66
C ALA A 130 7.04 2.75 13.60
N HIS A 131 6.36 2.72 12.46
CA HIS A 131 6.68 3.59 11.32
C HIS A 131 5.46 3.82 10.44
N LYS A 132 5.35 5.02 9.86
CA LYS A 132 4.29 5.41 8.94
C LYS A 132 4.89 6.04 7.69
N ILE A 133 4.47 5.55 6.53
CA ILE A 133 4.83 6.10 5.23
C ILE A 133 3.55 6.63 4.59
N MET A 134 3.48 7.92 4.38
CA MET A 134 2.29 8.59 3.84
C MET A 134 2.50 8.92 2.37
N GLY A 135 1.55 8.50 1.54
CA GLY A 135 1.55 8.76 0.11
C GLY A 135 2.50 7.89 -0.70
N TYR A 136 2.45 8.06 -2.01
CA TYR A 136 3.30 7.33 -2.94
C TYR A 136 4.78 7.74 -2.78
N LYS A 137 5.65 6.73 -2.84
CA LYS A 137 7.10 6.89 -2.92
C LYS A 137 7.64 6.06 -4.07
N LYS A 138 8.66 6.57 -4.76
CA LYS A 138 9.38 5.79 -5.78
C LYS A 138 9.97 4.52 -5.17
N PRO A 139 10.12 3.43 -5.96
CA PRO A 139 10.53 2.13 -5.42
C PRO A 139 11.77 2.16 -4.53
N GLY A 140 12.85 2.82 -4.94
CA GLY A 140 14.07 2.91 -4.13
C GLY A 140 13.85 3.61 -2.80
N VAL A 141 13.14 4.72 -2.80
CA VAL A 141 12.80 5.47 -1.58
C VAL A 141 11.88 4.65 -0.67
N PHE A 142 10.89 3.98 -1.25
CA PHE A 142 9.95 3.14 -0.50
C PHE A 142 10.67 1.99 0.21
N MET A 143 11.54 1.29 -0.49
CA MET A 143 12.31 0.19 0.10
C MET A 143 13.25 0.68 1.21
N ASP A 144 13.93 1.81 1.01
CA ASP A 144 14.78 2.42 2.04
C ASP A 144 13.98 2.78 3.30
N LEU A 145 12.78 3.34 3.13
CA LEU A 145 11.91 3.68 4.25
C LEU A 145 11.40 2.44 4.99
N LEU A 146 11.30 1.29 4.33
CA LEU A 146 11.01 0.01 4.97
C LEU A 146 12.23 -0.64 5.64
N GLY A 147 13.43 -0.10 5.41
CA GLY A 147 14.67 -0.66 5.91
C GLY A 147 15.17 -1.88 5.12
N LEU A 148 14.83 -1.95 3.85
CA LEU A 148 15.15 -3.07 2.95
C LEU A 148 16.20 -2.72 1.89
#